data_583b29fc4dc551351b50a45536167411
#
_entry.id   583b29fc4dc551351b50a45536167411
#
_cell.length_a   1.000
_cell.length_b   1.000
_cell.length_c   1.000
_cell.angle_alpha   90.00
_cell.angle_beta   90.00
_cell.angle_gamma   90.00
#
_symmetry.space_group_name_H-M   'P 1'
#
loop_
_entity.id
_entity.type
_entity.pdbx_description
1 polymer ?
#
loop_
_entity_poly.entity_id
_entity_poly.type
_entity_poly.pdbx_seq_one_letter_code
_entity_poly.pdbx_strand_id
1 'polypeptide(L)'
;MSTRSWFVRFLTCVVLALALPACARDEQVPGTEIALRELPREARDTLALIKAGGPFPYRKDGTVFRNREGLLPAQSRGYYTEYTVKTPGERDRGARRIVAGGDPRASGEYWYTHDHYRSFRRIRE
;
A
#
# COMPACT_ATOMS: atom_id res chain seq x y z
N MET A 1 -19.19 -23.49 -77.02
CA MET A 1 -18.00 -23.64 -76.19
C MET A 1 -18.16 -22.78 -74.95
N SER A 2 -18.34 -23.42 -73.86
CA SER A 2 -18.68 -22.74 -72.57
C SER A 2 -17.44 -22.31 -71.83
N THR A 3 -17.32 -21.03 -71.59
CA THR A 3 -16.37 -20.47 -70.63
C THR A 3 -16.98 -20.46 -69.28
N ARG A 4 -16.58 -21.41 -68.44
CA ARG A 4 -16.99 -21.44 -67.05
C ARG A 4 -16.07 -20.52 -66.24
N SER A 5 -16.62 -19.37 -65.90
CA SER A 5 -16.00 -18.42 -64.95
C SER A 5 -16.08 -18.99 -63.54
N TRP A 6 -14.93 -19.29 -62.97
CA TRP A 6 -14.82 -19.67 -61.58
C TRP A 6 -14.60 -18.42 -60.74
N PHE A 7 -15.69 -18.00 -60.11
CA PHE A 7 -15.58 -17.00 -59.02
C PHE A 7 -15.12 -17.70 -57.77
N VAL A 8 -13.84 -17.56 -57.48
CA VAL A 8 -13.34 -17.88 -56.15
C VAL A 8 -13.71 -16.76 -55.22
N ARG A 9 -14.69 -16.99 -54.36
CA ARG A 9 -15.00 -16.10 -53.24
C ARG A 9 -13.98 -16.33 -52.17
N PHE A 10 -13.03 -15.39 -52.03
CA PHE A 10 -12.21 -15.28 -50.85
C PHE A 10 -13.05 -14.71 -49.70
N LEU A 11 -13.42 -15.58 -48.75
CA LEU A 11 -14.03 -15.20 -47.52
C LEU A 11 -12.90 -14.71 -46.58
N THR A 12 -12.70 -13.40 -46.53
CA THR A 12 -11.75 -12.81 -45.62
C THR A 12 -12.39 -12.81 -44.23
N CYS A 13 -12.05 -13.79 -43.39
CA CYS A 13 -12.39 -13.77 -41.97
C CYS A 13 -11.54 -12.69 -41.30
N VAL A 14 -12.12 -11.52 -41.10
CA VAL A 14 -11.55 -10.53 -40.21
C VAL A 14 -11.79 -11.01 -38.78
N VAL A 15 -10.76 -11.61 -38.19
CA VAL A 15 -10.75 -11.91 -36.76
C VAL A 15 -10.49 -10.58 -36.05
N LEU A 16 -11.56 -9.96 -35.59
CA LEU A 16 -11.46 -8.80 -34.71
C LEU A 16 -11.02 -9.32 -33.34
N ALA A 17 -9.72 -9.30 -33.07
CA ALA A 17 -9.18 -9.56 -31.76
C ALA A 17 -9.60 -8.40 -30.83
N LEU A 18 -10.66 -8.60 -30.07
CA LEU A 18 -11.02 -7.74 -28.95
C LEU A 18 -9.93 -7.87 -27.89
N ALA A 19 -8.95 -6.96 -27.92
CA ALA A 19 -8.03 -6.79 -26.84
C ALA A 19 -8.83 -6.24 -25.64
N LEU A 20 -9.22 -7.12 -24.73
CA LEU A 20 -9.74 -6.72 -23.44
C LEU A 20 -8.62 -5.99 -22.68
N PRO A 21 -8.84 -4.78 -22.18
CA PRO A 21 -7.87 -4.19 -21.29
C PRO A 21 -7.72 -5.10 -20.10
N ALA A 22 -6.55 -5.66 -19.92
CA ALA A 22 -6.19 -6.33 -18.68
C ALA A 22 -6.22 -5.25 -17.59
N CYS A 23 -7.29 -5.21 -16.81
CA CYS A 23 -7.28 -4.52 -15.54
C CYS A 23 -6.13 -5.14 -14.76
N ALA A 24 -5.05 -4.37 -14.54
CA ALA A 24 -4.03 -4.74 -13.60
C ALA A 24 -4.72 -4.89 -12.25
N ARG A 25 -5.08 -6.11 -11.88
CA ARG A 25 -5.37 -6.41 -10.49
C ARG A 25 -4.05 -6.20 -9.78
N ASP A 26 -4.05 -5.25 -8.83
CA ASP A 26 -3.02 -5.24 -7.82
C ASP A 26 -3.03 -6.64 -7.22
N GLU A 27 -2.11 -7.48 -7.65
CA GLU A 27 -1.88 -8.78 -7.03
C GLU A 27 -1.36 -8.48 -5.64
N GLN A 28 -2.28 -8.46 -4.69
CA GLN A 28 -1.96 -8.33 -3.28
C GLN A 28 -1.14 -9.54 -2.88
N VAL A 29 0.16 -9.32 -2.70
CA VAL A 29 1.05 -10.35 -2.16
C VAL A 29 0.55 -10.69 -0.75
N PRO A 30 0.15 -11.93 -0.48
CA PRO A 30 -0.32 -12.32 0.84
C PRO A 30 0.71 -11.95 1.91
N GLY A 31 0.30 -11.24 2.97
CA GLY A 31 1.16 -10.80 4.06
C GLY A 31 1.71 -9.38 3.93
N THR A 32 1.48 -8.68 2.81
CA THR A 32 1.88 -7.27 2.64
C THR A 32 0.82 -6.27 3.12
N GLU A 33 -0.36 -6.72 3.45
CA GLU A 33 -1.45 -5.91 3.98
C GLU A 33 -1.95 -6.42 5.34
N ILE A 34 -2.55 -5.53 6.09
CA ILE A 34 -3.25 -5.84 7.34
C ILE A 34 -4.53 -5.03 7.40
N ALA A 35 -5.66 -5.68 7.65
CA ALA A 35 -6.92 -4.99 7.83
C ALA A 35 -6.92 -4.20 9.15
N LEU A 36 -7.57 -3.07 9.17
CA LEU A 36 -7.68 -2.22 10.37
C LEU A 36 -8.14 -3.02 11.61
N ARG A 37 -9.12 -3.90 11.44
CA ARG A 37 -9.65 -4.74 12.51
C ARG A 37 -8.64 -5.75 13.08
N GLU A 38 -7.62 -6.10 12.31
CA GLU A 38 -6.57 -7.07 12.68
C GLU A 38 -5.39 -6.42 13.39
N LEU A 39 -5.31 -5.09 13.36
CA LEU A 39 -4.28 -4.35 14.09
C LEU A 39 -4.45 -4.54 15.60
N PRO A 40 -3.34 -4.59 16.35
CA PRO A 40 -3.41 -4.41 17.81
C PRO A 40 -4.17 -3.14 18.17
N ARG A 41 -4.85 -3.16 19.30
CA ARG A 41 -5.61 -1.98 19.80
C ARG A 41 -4.76 -0.72 19.82
N GLU A 42 -3.53 -0.84 20.32
CA GLU A 42 -2.60 0.29 20.44
C GLU A 42 -2.24 0.88 19.07
N ALA A 43 -2.17 0.06 18.04
CA ALA A 43 -1.94 0.53 16.66
C ALA A 43 -3.16 1.27 16.11
N ARG A 44 -4.38 0.79 16.40
CA ARG A 44 -5.60 1.51 16.03
C ARG A 44 -5.72 2.85 16.74
N ASP A 45 -5.37 2.90 18.02
CA ASP A 45 -5.36 4.14 18.81
C ASP A 45 -4.33 5.13 18.23
N THR A 46 -3.14 4.68 17.89
CA THR A 46 -2.12 5.52 17.25
C THR A 46 -2.59 6.03 15.88
N LEU A 47 -3.20 5.19 15.07
CA LEU A 47 -3.74 5.61 13.77
C LEU A 47 -4.81 6.70 13.93
N ALA A 48 -5.68 6.57 14.92
CA ALA A 48 -6.67 7.59 15.22
C ALA A 48 -6.01 8.93 15.62
N LEU A 49 -4.94 8.89 16.42
CA LEU A 49 -4.17 10.09 16.77
C LEU A 49 -3.51 10.74 15.55
N ILE A 50 -2.95 9.94 14.64
CA ILE A 50 -2.34 10.44 13.39
C ILE A 50 -3.38 11.20 12.57
N LYS A 51 -4.56 10.65 12.39
CA LYS A 51 -5.66 11.29 11.66
C LYS A 51 -6.19 12.54 12.35
N ALA A 52 -6.16 12.57 13.68
CA ALA A 52 -6.56 13.74 14.46
C ALA A 52 -5.49 14.83 14.52
N GLY A 53 -4.24 14.53 14.17
CA GLY A 53 -3.13 15.46 14.25
C GLY A 53 -2.46 15.55 15.62
N GLY A 54 -2.63 14.54 16.47
CA GLY A 54 -2.08 14.50 17.82
C GLY A 54 -3.07 14.94 18.89
N PRO A 55 -2.58 15.24 20.12
CA PRO A 55 -1.18 15.27 20.55
C PRO A 55 -0.56 13.86 20.62
N PHE A 56 0.76 13.78 20.40
CA PHE A 56 1.49 12.52 20.42
C PHE A 56 2.28 12.35 21.71
N PRO A 57 2.32 11.12 22.29
CA PRO A 57 2.97 10.88 23.56
C PRO A 57 4.50 10.81 23.49
N TYR A 58 5.07 10.58 22.31
CA TYR A 58 6.51 10.41 22.14
C TYR A 58 7.11 11.55 21.32
N ARG A 59 8.29 12.02 21.74
CA ARG A 59 8.99 13.13 21.06
C ARG A 59 9.31 12.83 19.59
N LYS A 60 9.55 11.57 19.24
CA LYS A 60 9.86 11.16 17.86
C LYS A 60 8.63 11.00 16.97
N ASP A 61 7.44 11.03 17.53
CA ASP A 61 6.23 10.93 16.75
C ASP A 61 6.11 12.10 15.77
N GLY A 62 5.83 11.79 14.51
CA GLY A 62 5.76 12.79 13.44
C GLY A 62 7.09 13.16 12.80
N THR A 63 8.19 12.54 13.20
CA THR A 63 9.49 12.79 12.56
C THR A 63 9.62 12.05 11.23
N VAL A 64 10.52 12.51 10.36
CA VAL A 64 10.74 11.94 9.04
C VAL A 64 11.28 10.52 9.14
N PHE A 65 10.63 9.59 8.45
CA PHE A 65 11.12 8.24 8.21
C PHE A 65 11.82 8.21 6.84
N ARG A 66 13.08 7.81 6.81
CA ARG A 66 13.91 7.96 5.59
C ARG A 66 13.78 6.83 4.58
N ASN A 67 13.16 5.70 4.94
CA ASN A 67 13.01 4.52 4.05
C ASN A 67 14.35 4.04 3.46
N ARG A 68 15.40 4.01 4.29
CA ARG A 68 16.78 3.72 3.82
C ARG A 68 16.92 2.33 3.19
N GLU A 69 16.23 1.33 3.71
CA GLU A 69 16.25 -0.03 3.17
C GLU A 69 15.33 -0.20 1.95
N GLY A 70 14.55 0.82 1.59
CA GLY A 70 13.68 0.77 0.43
C GLY A 70 12.53 -0.22 0.52
N LEU A 71 12.08 -0.58 1.73
CA LEU A 71 10.98 -1.52 1.94
C LEU A 71 9.61 -0.92 1.59
N LEU A 72 9.48 0.39 1.68
CA LEU A 72 8.32 1.13 1.22
C LEU A 72 8.56 1.67 -0.19
N PRO A 73 7.49 2.03 -0.94
CA PRO A 73 7.66 2.67 -2.25
C PRO A 73 8.59 3.87 -2.20
N ALA A 74 9.46 4.01 -3.20
CA ALA A 74 10.40 5.12 -3.27
C ALA A 74 9.67 6.46 -3.39
N GLN A 75 10.01 7.39 -2.50
CA GLN A 75 9.46 8.74 -2.47
C GLN A 75 10.55 9.75 -2.11
N SER A 76 10.30 11.02 -2.35
CA SER A 76 11.20 12.09 -1.94
C SER A 76 11.35 12.15 -0.42
N ARG A 77 12.48 12.65 0.03
CA ARG A 77 12.74 12.82 1.47
C ARG A 77 11.65 13.71 2.10
N GLY A 78 11.16 13.27 3.27
CA GLY A 78 10.09 13.97 3.99
C GLY A 78 8.69 13.47 3.64
N TYR A 79 8.54 12.59 2.65
CA TYR A 79 7.24 12.02 2.30
C TYR A 79 6.68 11.15 3.41
N TYR A 80 7.52 10.35 4.08
CA TYR A 80 7.13 9.48 5.17
C TYR A 80 7.42 10.09 6.53
N THR A 81 6.49 9.90 7.47
CA THR A 81 6.63 10.24 8.90
C THR A 81 6.34 9.02 9.76
N GLU A 82 7.04 8.91 10.89
CA GLU A 82 6.93 7.76 11.79
C GLU A 82 6.18 8.10 13.07
N TYR A 83 5.50 7.10 13.62
CA TYR A 83 4.74 7.22 14.88
C TYR A 83 4.90 5.95 15.70
N THR A 84 5.03 6.11 17.01
CA THR A 84 5.18 5.02 17.95
C THR A 84 3.84 4.36 18.24
N VAL A 85 3.80 3.04 18.12
CA VAL A 85 2.71 2.20 18.62
C VAL A 85 3.16 1.61 19.95
N LYS A 86 2.45 1.96 21.01
CA LYS A 86 2.79 1.49 22.35
C LYS A 86 2.78 -0.04 22.42
N THR A 87 3.81 -0.62 23.02
CA THR A 87 3.87 -2.05 23.32
C THR A 87 3.60 -2.25 24.81
N PRO A 88 2.47 -2.88 25.18
CA PRO A 88 2.18 -3.12 26.60
C PRO A 88 3.30 -3.88 27.29
N GLY A 89 3.69 -3.42 28.50
CA GLY A 89 4.74 -4.05 29.30
C GLY A 89 6.16 -3.62 28.96
N GLU A 90 6.39 -2.90 27.86
CA GLU A 90 7.70 -2.35 27.54
C GLU A 90 7.95 -1.03 28.29
N ARG A 91 9.16 -0.88 28.82
CA ARG A 91 9.58 0.36 29.49
C ARG A 91 10.01 1.44 28.52
N ASP A 92 10.51 1.04 27.36
CA ASP A 92 10.89 1.92 26.28
C ASP A 92 9.77 2.03 25.22
N ARG A 93 10.10 2.61 24.06
CA ARG A 93 9.15 2.75 22.95
C ARG A 93 8.75 1.41 22.30
N GLY A 94 9.45 0.31 22.60
CA GLY A 94 9.26 -0.96 21.90
C GLY A 94 9.59 -0.87 20.40
N ALA A 95 9.20 -1.90 19.65
CA ALA A 95 9.56 -2.05 18.24
C ALA A 95 8.42 -1.68 17.26
N ARG A 96 7.23 -1.42 17.74
CA ARG A 96 6.05 -1.19 16.89
C ARG A 96 5.95 0.26 16.44
N ARG A 97 5.65 0.46 15.14
CA ARG A 97 5.48 1.80 14.53
C ARG A 97 4.35 1.79 13.50
N ILE A 98 3.83 2.96 13.24
CA ILE A 98 3.10 3.27 12.00
C ILE A 98 3.92 4.31 11.24
N VAL A 99 4.08 4.10 9.95
CA VAL A 99 4.65 5.07 9.03
C VAL A 99 3.54 5.56 8.13
N ALA A 100 3.37 6.88 8.07
CA ALA A 100 2.38 7.53 7.22
C ALA A 100 3.07 8.14 5.99
N GLY A 101 2.48 7.97 4.82
CA GLY A 101 2.90 8.63 3.59
C GLY A 101 2.10 9.89 3.32
N GLY A 102 2.69 10.86 2.65
CA GLY A 102 2.03 12.11 2.27
C GLY A 102 1.57 12.94 3.47
N ASP A 103 0.37 13.53 3.36
CA ASP A 103 -0.27 14.20 4.51
C ASP A 103 -0.78 13.14 5.50
N PRO A 104 -0.21 13.05 6.71
CA PRO A 104 -0.56 12.00 7.66
C PRO A 104 -2.04 11.98 8.06
N ARG A 105 -2.69 13.14 7.98
CA ARG A 105 -4.10 13.29 8.39
C ARG A 105 -5.09 12.86 7.32
N ALA A 106 -4.67 12.86 6.04
CA ALA A 106 -5.59 12.76 4.93
C ALA A 106 -5.19 11.77 3.82
N SER A 107 -3.93 11.33 3.76
CA SER A 107 -3.43 10.54 2.63
C SER A 107 -4.04 9.15 2.49
N GLY A 108 -4.46 8.55 3.60
CA GLY A 108 -4.91 7.15 3.61
C GLY A 108 -3.78 6.13 3.44
N GLU A 109 -2.52 6.58 3.40
CA GLU A 109 -1.37 5.70 3.25
C GLU A 109 -0.67 5.48 4.58
N TYR A 110 -0.90 4.30 5.15
CA TYR A 110 -0.34 3.92 6.45
C TYR A 110 0.26 2.53 6.39
N TRP A 111 1.44 2.38 6.98
CA TRP A 111 2.23 1.16 7.01
C TRP A 111 2.51 0.75 8.45
N TYR A 112 2.17 -0.46 8.81
CA TYR A 112 2.42 -1.00 10.15
C TYR A 112 3.66 -1.87 10.16
N THR A 113 4.52 -1.69 11.17
CA THR A 113 5.63 -2.57 11.49
C THR A 113 5.56 -3.01 12.96
N HIS A 114 5.80 -4.29 13.21
CA HIS A 114 5.87 -4.85 14.55
C HIS A 114 7.32 -5.17 14.97
N ASP A 115 8.26 -5.10 14.04
CA ASP A 115 9.63 -5.60 14.16
C ASP A 115 10.71 -4.52 13.92
N HIS A 116 10.42 -3.30 14.29
CA HIS A 116 11.33 -2.16 14.18
C HIS A 116 11.83 -1.96 12.73
N TYR A 117 10.90 -1.76 11.81
CA TYR A 117 11.13 -1.45 10.37
C TYR A 117 11.74 -2.58 9.53
N ARG A 118 11.80 -3.81 10.03
CA ARG A 118 12.31 -4.95 9.24
C ARG A 118 11.30 -5.45 8.23
N SER A 119 10.02 -5.28 8.52
CA SER A 119 8.91 -5.58 7.63
C SER A 119 7.79 -4.57 7.80
N PHE A 120 6.99 -4.38 6.75
CA PHE A 120 5.83 -3.51 6.75
C PHE A 120 4.63 -4.20 6.15
N ARG A 121 3.46 -3.86 6.66
CA ARG A 121 2.19 -4.21 6.05
C ARG A 121 1.36 -2.96 5.83
N ARG A 122 0.83 -2.79 4.62
CA ARG A 122 -0.08 -1.70 4.32
C ARG A 122 -1.37 -1.87 5.12
N ILE A 123 -1.76 -0.84 5.86
CA ILE A 123 -3.03 -0.85 6.59
C ILE A 123 -4.16 -0.59 5.59
N ARG A 124 -5.11 -1.51 5.57
CA ARG A 124 -6.33 -1.40 4.79
C ARG A 124 -7.50 -1.06 5.72
N GLU A 125 -8.11 0.05 5.47
CA GLU A 125 -9.27 0.54 6.21
C GLU A 125 -10.60 0.08 5.59
#